data_545cd6e164a06c122d8b4b2d07786bfa
#
_entry.id   545cd6e164a06c122d8b4b2d07786bfa
#
_cell.length_a   1.000
_cell.length_b   1.000
_cell.length_c   1.000
_cell.angle_alpha   90.00
_cell.angle_beta   90.00
_cell.angle_gamma   90.00
#
_symmetry.space_group_name_H-M   'P 1'
#
loop_
_entity.id
_entity.type
_entity.pdbx_description
1 polymer ?
#
loop_
_entity_poly.entity_id
_entity_poly.type
_entity_poly.pdbx_seq_one_letter_code
_entity_poly.pdbx_strand_id
1 'polypeptide(L)'
;MAQEKKKRVALALSSGGPRGFAYIGAMEELQRRGYEVSAVAGTSIGALIGGVYAAGHLAEFKGWLLSLDTWRVFSLMDFSLSMNHIVKGDKIIEAMKIIVPDVKIEDLPIPFSAIATDLYSGEEVVFDRGDLYSAIRASMSIPSLFRPVQYGESVLVDGHSSNCLPLNRVKRVEGDILVGFDLNYFDVDAIRDTVANSRRLNAEYETLRSAKKEEVKALATAIKNDEDTSFFGKIKELGAVGLEAMREVRSFRENIIEKLPELDWEGNYYHILDRTFSIMNQHNSRLMEQLCKPDILVRMPFDAYGDISDYALAKEIIEKGRELMAAALDKYESG
;
A
#
# COMPACT_ATOMS: atom_id res chain seq x y z
N MET A 1 34.87 29.64 5.35
CA MET A 1 33.99 28.54 5.79
C MET A 1 33.81 27.61 4.60
N ALA A 2 34.32 26.39 4.66
CA ALA A 2 34.09 25.40 3.60
C ALA A 2 32.58 25.14 3.58
N GLN A 3 31.93 25.34 2.44
CA GLN A 3 30.54 24.87 2.24
C GLN A 3 30.58 23.35 2.41
N GLU A 4 29.92 22.86 3.44
CA GLU A 4 29.69 21.42 3.64
C GLU A 4 29.04 20.89 2.36
N LYS A 5 29.71 19.96 1.69
CA LYS A 5 29.23 19.40 0.41
C LYS A 5 27.90 18.70 0.68
N LYS A 6 26.78 19.27 0.23
CA LYS A 6 25.45 18.66 0.40
C LYS A 6 25.47 17.22 -0.09
N LYS A 7 24.97 16.30 0.72
CA LYS A 7 24.82 14.89 0.34
C LYS A 7 23.70 14.81 -0.71
N ARG A 8 24.05 14.45 -1.93
CA ARG A 8 23.08 14.37 -3.03
C ARG A 8 22.48 12.97 -3.14
N VAL A 9 21.19 12.92 -3.36
CA VAL A 9 20.39 11.68 -3.43
C VAL A 9 19.68 11.57 -4.78
N ALA A 10 19.89 10.45 -5.47
CA ALA A 10 19.10 10.01 -6.59
C ALA A 10 18.01 9.04 -6.08
N LEU A 11 16.72 9.39 -6.22
CA LEU A 11 15.61 8.74 -5.52
C LEU A 11 14.72 7.94 -6.47
N ALA A 12 14.55 6.63 -6.20
CA ALA A 12 13.61 5.76 -6.89
C ALA A 12 12.41 5.43 -5.98
N LEU A 13 11.20 5.67 -6.50
CA LEU A 13 9.92 5.50 -5.78
C LEU A 13 9.09 4.41 -6.45
N SER A 14 8.81 3.34 -5.74
CA SER A 14 8.04 2.22 -6.29
C SER A 14 6.55 2.55 -6.48
N SER A 15 5.83 1.66 -7.17
CA SER A 15 4.37 1.62 -7.09
C SER A 15 3.90 1.17 -5.71
N GLY A 16 2.63 1.40 -5.33
CA GLY A 16 2.13 0.91 -4.04
C GLY A 16 0.83 1.53 -3.53
N GLY A 17 0.04 2.20 -4.37
CA GLY A 17 -1.27 2.76 -3.99
C GLY A 17 -1.19 3.74 -2.81
N PRO A 18 -2.09 3.64 -1.79
CA PRO A 18 -2.13 4.60 -0.66
C PRO A 18 -0.81 4.69 0.11
N ARG A 19 -0.04 3.59 0.19
CA ARG A 19 1.28 3.56 0.83
C ARG A 19 2.25 4.61 0.31
N GLY A 20 2.05 5.07 -0.93
CA GLY A 20 2.88 6.10 -1.54
C GLY A 20 2.90 7.43 -0.80
N PHE A 21 1.90 7.73 0.03
CA PHE A 21 1.93 8.93 0.86
C PHE A 21 3.12 8.93 1.84
N ALA A 22 3.71 7.77 2.14
CA ALA A 22 4.95 7.65 2.90
C ALA A 22 6.12 8.40 2.24
N TYR A 23 6.12 8.54 0.92
CA TYR A 23 7.16 9.27 0.21
C TYR A 23 7.25 10.74 0.62
N ILE A 24 6.11 11.37 0.99
CA ILE A 24 6.08 12.75 1.46
C ILE A 24 6.91 12.88 2.74
N GLY A 25 6.65 12.03 3.74
CA GLY A 25 7.40 12.03 4.99
C GLY A 25 8.87 11.67 4.81
N ALA A 26 9.17 10.75 3.92
CA ALA A 26 10.53 10.34 3.59
C ALA A 26 11.34 11.48 2.96
N MET A 27 10.77 12.21 2.01
CA MET A 27 11.44 13.34 1.37
C MET A 27 11.63 14.53 2.34
N GLU A 28 10.65 14.77 3.22
CA GLU A 28 10.80 15.75 4.30
C GLU A 28 11.94 15.38 5.27
N GLU A 29 12.12 14.10 5.57
CA GLU A 29 13.20 13.62 6.44
C GLU A 29 14.56 13.75 5.77
N LEU A 30 14.67 13.43 4.48
CA LEU A 30 15.90 13.66 3.70
C LEU A 30 16.28 15.14 3.76
N GLN A 31 15.35 16.05 3.50
CA GLN A 31 15.59 17.50 3.56
C GLN A 31 16.00 17.96 4.96
N ARG A 32 15.32 17.46 6.00
CA ARG A 32 15.61 17.78 7.41
C ARG A 32 17.05 17.40 7.81
N ARG A 33 17.58 16.31 7.25
CA ARG A 33 18.96 15.86 7.48
C ARG A 33 19.99 16.48 6.52
N GLY A 34 19.57 17.44 5.70
CA GLY A 34 20.47 18.16 4.79
C GLY A 34 20.81 17.42 3.50
N TYR A 35 20.07 16.35 3.16
CA TYR A 35 20.17 15.72 1.86
C TYR A 35 19.45 16.53 0.80
N GLU A 36 20.03 16.57 -0.40
CA GLU A 36 19.43 17.24 -1.57
C GLU A 36 19.07 16.18 -2.62
N VAL A 37 17.80 16.11 -2.98
CA VAL A 37 17.36 15.19 -4.04
C VAL A 37 17.77 15.76 -5.39
N SER A 38 18.63 15.02 -6.09
CA SER A 38 19.23 15.41 -7.38
C SER A 38 18.49 14.90 -8.59
N ALA A 39 17.74 13.81 -8.46
CA ALA A 39 16.89 13.23 -9.49
C ALA A 39 15.85 12.30 -8.86
N VAL A 40 14.71 12.12 -9.53
CA VAL A 40 13.63 11.22 -9.10
C VAL A 40 13.19 10.35 -10.26
N ALA A 41 13.00 9.05 -10.02
CA ALA A 41 12.22 8.18 -10.89
C ALA A 41 11.09 7.54 -10.09
N GLY A 42 9.91 7.42 -10.70
CA GLY A 42 8.75 6.88 -9.99
C GLY A 42 7.84 6.05 -10.87
N THR A 43 7.18 5.08 -10.24
CA THR A 43 6.16 4.23 -10.86
C THR A 43 4.83 4.43 -10.14
N SER A 44 3.73 4.65 -10.89
CA SER A 44 2.38 4.79 -10.33
C SER A 44 2.29 5.93 -9.30
N ILE A 45 1.93 5.64 -8.05
CA ILE A 45 1.92 6.63 -6.97
C ILE A 45 3.31 7.26 -6.76
N GLY A 46 4.39 6.52 -7.03
CA GLY A 46 5.76 7.03 -7.01
C GLY A 46 6.00 8.08 -8.10
N ALA A 47 5.40 7.90 -9.29
CA ALA A 47 5.44 8.90 -10.36
C ALA A 47 4.64 10.15 -9.98
N LEU A 48 3.47 9.99 -9.36
CA LEU A 48 2.65 11.11 -8.89
C LEU A 48 3.38 11.95 -7.85
N ILE A 49 3.79 11.33 -6.73
CA ILE A 49 4.44 12.06 -5.62
C ILE A 49 5.82 12.57 -6.05
N GLY A 50 6.58 11.75 -6.78
CA GLY A 50 7.89 12.12 -7.31
C GLY A 50 7.82 13.27 -8.31
N GLY A 51 6.83 13.29 -9.20
CA GLY A 51 6.61 14.36 -10.16
C GLY A 51 6.21 15.69 -9.48
N VAL A 52 5.31 15.61 -8.51
CA VAL A 52 4.93 16.78 -7.68
C VAL A 52 6.13 17.34 -6.92
N TYR A 53 6.95 16.47 -6.34
CA TYR A 53 8.19 16.87 -5.67
C TYR A 53 9.18 17.52 -6.65
N ALA A 54 9.38 16.89 -7.80
CA ALA A 54 10.30 17.40 -8.82
C ALA A 54 9.85 18.77 -9.38
N ALA A 55 8.55 19.04 -9.38
CA ALA A 55 7.97 20.33 -9.71
C ALA A 55 8.08 21.38 -8.59
N GLY A 56 8.53 21.00 -7.38
CA GLY A 56 8.69 21.91 -6.25
C GLY A 56 7.41 22.19 -5.45
N HIS A 57 6.35 21.38 -5.62
CA HIS A 57 5.02 21.64 -5.04
C HIS A 57 4.58 20.59 -3.99
N LEU A 58 5.55 19.90 -3.36
CA LEU A 58 5.22 18.86 -2.38
C LEU A 58 4.45 19.38 -1.16
N ALA A 59 4.80 20.60 -0.70
CA ALA A 59 4.17 21.19 0.49
C ALA A 59 2.71 21.56 0.24
N GLU A 60 2.41 22.15 -0.91
CA GLU A 60 1.06 22.51 -1.33
C GLU A 60 0.22 21.24 -1.54
N PHE A 61 0.79 20.23 -2.20
CA PHE A 61 0.13 18.94 -2.39
C PHE A 61 -0.18 18.26 -1.05
N LYS A 62 0.77 18.22 -0.11
CA LYS A 62 0.55 17.69 1.24
C LYS A 62 -0.58 18.44 1.96
N GLY A 63 -0.58 19.77 1.91
CA GLY A 63 -1.63 20.58 2.51
C GLY A 63 -3.01 20.25 1.95
N TRP A 64 -3.11 20.14 0.63
CA TRP A 64 -4.33 19.74 -0.05
C TRP A 64 -4.75 18.32 0.35
N LEU A 65 -3.85 17.34 0.29
CA LEU A 65 -4.12 15.95 0.64
C LEU A 65 -4.68 15.82 2.06
N LEU A 66 -4.08 16.52 3.02
CA LEU A 66 -4.52 16.50 4.43
C LEU A 66 -5.83 17.28 4.67
N SER A 67 -6.27 18.09 3.71
CA SER A 67 -7.58 18.78 3.75
C SER A 67 -8.73 17.91 3.22
N LEU A 68 -8.41 16.77 2.58
CA LEU A 68 -9.43 15.85 2.04
C LEU A 68 -10.00 15.01 3.17
N ASP A 69 -11.33 15.00 3.28
CA ASP A 69 -12.04 14.00 4.06
C ASP A 69 -12.30 12.73 3.21
N THR A 70 -12.68 11.67 3.88
CA THR A 70 -12.94 10.36 3.23
C THR A 70 -13.94 10.50 2.06
N TRP A 71 -14.97 11.33 2.21
CA TRP A 71 -15.97 11.55 1.16
C TRP A 71 -15.38 12.24 -0.07
N ARG A 72 -14.52 13.24 0.14
CA ARG A 72 -13.83 13.93 -0.97
C ARG A 72 -12.85 13.01 -1.68
N VAL A 73 -12.13 12.18 -0.97
CA VAL A 73 -11.27 11.13 -1.57
C VAL A 73 -12.09 10.25 -2.50
N PHE A 74 -13.22 9.70 -2.03
CA PHE A 74 -14.12 8.90 -2.88
C PHE A 74 -14.70 9.68 -4.05
N SER A 75 -14.98 10.96 -3.89
CA SER A 75 -15.53 11.80 -4.98
C SER A 75 -14.54 12.06 -6.12
N LEU A 76 -13.24 12.05 -5.81
CA LEU A 76 -12.16 12.16 -6.79
C LEU A 76 -11.97 10.86 -7.59
N MET A 77 -12.39 9.72 -7.03
CA MET A 77 -12.46 8.46 -7.76
C MET A 77 -13.69 8.53 -8.68
N ASP A 78 -13.47 8.94 -9.93
CA ASP A 78 -14.50 9.07 -10.95
C ASP A 78 -15.03 7.70 -11.40
N PHE A 79 -15.91 7.09 -10.58
CA PHE A 79 -16.46 5.75 -10.82
C PHE A 79 -17.17 5.66 -12.16
N SER A 80 -16.88 4.62 -12.91
CA SER A 80 -17.43 4.33 -14.23
C SER A 80 -18.31 3.07 -14.18
N LEU A 81 -19.38 3.06 -14.97
CA LEU A 81 -20.19 1.85 -15.22
C LEU A 81 -19.60 0.98 -16.35
N SER A 82 -18.36 1.21 -16.74
CA SER A 82 -17.69 0.45 -17.80
C SER A 82 -17.28 -0.94 -17.30
N MET A 83 -17.32 -1.93 -18.17
CA MET A 83 -16.80 -3.28 -17.87
C MET A 83 -15.26 -3.34 -17.85
N ASN A 84 -14.58 -2.31 -18.38
CA ASN A 84 -13.13 -2.34 -18.58
C ASN A 84 -12.34 -1.53 -17.54
N HIS A 85 -13.01 -0.71 -16.72
CA HIS A 85 -12.39 0.11 -15.67
C HIS A 85 -13.42 0.57 -14.65
N ILE A 86 -13.00 0.71 -13.41
CA ILE A 86 -13.84 1.19 -12.30
C ILE A 86 -13.73 2.71 -12.18
N VAL A 87 -12.56 3.29 -12.43
CA VAL A 87 -12.25 4.71 -12.28
C VAL A 87 -11.68 5.26 -13.60
N LYS A 88 -12.12 6.45 -14.01
CA LYS A 88 -11.53 7.12 -15.20
C LYS A 88 -10.17 7.77 -14.89
N GLY A 89 -10.00 8.30 -13.68
CA GLY A 89 -8.78 8.94 -13.20
C GLY A 89 -8.60 10.39 -13.63
N ASP A 90 -9.50 10.92 -14.45
CA ASP A 90 -9.35 12.27 -15.00
C ASP A 90 -9.58 13.35 -13.93
N LYS A 91 -10.50 13.13 -12.99
CA LYS A 91 -10.78 14.10 -11.89
C LYS A 91 -9.60 14.27 -10.93
N ILE A 92 -8.83 13.22 -10.68
CA ILE A 92 -7.63 13.31 -9.84
C ILE A 92 -6.62 14.23 -10.52
N ILE A 93 -6.38 14.05 -11.82
CA ILE A 93 -5.46 14.90 -12.60
C ILE A 93 -5.95 16.34 -12.63
N GLU A 94 -7.25 16.59 -12.88
CA GLU A 94 -7.79 17.95 -12.88
C GLU A 94 -7.69 18.64 -11.51
N ALA A 95 -7.92 17.90 -10.42
CA ALA A 95 -7.73 18.44 -9.07
C ALA A 95 -6.26 18.78 -8.79
N MET A 96 -5.33 17.97 -9.30
CA MET A 96 -3.89 18.21 -9.14
C MET A 96 -3.40 19.41 -9.95
N LYS A 97 -3.94 19.67 -11.14
CA LYS A 97 -3.58 20.85 -11.96
C LYS A 97 -3.86 22.17 -11.27
N ILE A 98 -4.77 22.18 -10.29
CA ILE A 98 -5.04 23.37 -9.47
C ILE A 98 -3.87 23.66 -8.51
N ILE A 99 -3.13 22.62 -8.09
CA ILE A 99 -2.06 22.72 -7.10
C ILE A 99 -0.70 22.84 -7.77
N VAL A 100 -0.47 22.02 -8.78
CA VAL A 100 0.77 21.97 -9.56
C VAL A 100 0.46 22.44 -10.97
N PRO A 101 1.04 23.54 -11.45
CA PRO A 101 0.84 24.00 -12.83
C PRO A 101 1.22 22.91 -13.84
N ASP A 102 0.57 22.95 -15.01
CA ASP A 102 0.93 22.08 -16.11
C ASP A 102 2.30 22.47 -16.67
N VAL A 103 3.26 21.57 -16.60
CA VAL A 103 4.67 21.82 -16.97
C VAL A 103 5.21 20.64 -17.79
N LYS A 104 6.26 20.91 -18.55
CA LYS A 104 7.01 19.84 -19.22
C LYS A 104 8.01 19.20 -18.26
N ILE A 105 8.22 17.90 -18.39
CA ILE A 105 9.17 17.14 -17.55
C ILE A 105 10.59 17.68 -17.71
N GLU A 106 10.96 18.08 -18.92
CA GLU A 106 12.27 18.66 -19.23
C GLU A 106 12.51 20.03 -18.60
N ASP A 107 11.44 20.74 -18.19
CA ASP A 107 11.50 22.07 -17.56
C ASP A 107 11.44 21.99 -16.01
N LEU A 108 11.34 20.80 -15.44
CA LEU A 108 11.28 20.61 -13.99
C LEU A 108 12.61 20.99 -13.31
N PRO A 109 12.56 21.61 -12.12
CA PRO A 109 13.75 21.92 -11.31
C PRO A 109 14.63 20.71 -10.99
N ILE A 110 14.02 19.55 -10.84
CA ILE A 110 14.70 18.28 -10.54
C ILE A 110 14.41 17.31 -11.69
N PRO A 111 15.44 16.69 -12.30
CA PRO A 111 15.28 15.64 -13.30
C PRO A 111 14.32 14.55 -12.83
N PHE A 112 13.33 14.25 -13.65
CA PHE A 112 12.27 13.30 -13.32
C PHE A 112 12.06 12.28 -14.43
N SER A 113 11.66 11.05 -14.04
CA SER A 113 11.22 10.00 -14.95
C SER A 113 10.00 9.29 -14.38
N ALA A 114 8.95 9.13 -15.20
CA ALA A 114 7.79 8.30 -14.87
C ALA A 114 7.78 7.03 -15.74
N ILE A 115 7.31 5.92 -15.16
CA ILE A 115 7.32 4.62 -15.81
C ILE A 115 5.90 4.17 -16.11
N ALA A 116 5.67 3.73 -17.36
CA ALA A 116 4.46 3.03 -17.78
C ALA A 116 4.84 1.75 -18.52
N THR A 117 3.86 0.91 -18.84
CA THR A 117 4.05 -0.34 -19.60
C THR A 117 3.18 -0.31 -20.85
N ASP A 118 3.74 -0.64 -22.01
CA ASP A 118 2.95 -0.87 -23.21
C ASP A 118 2.27 -2.25 -23.12
N LEU A 119 0.95 -2.24 -23.16
CA LEU A 119 0.13 -3.45 -23.02
C LEU A 119 0.32 -4.44 -24.20
N TYR A 120 0.72 -3.96 -25.38
CA TYR A 120 0.88 -4.82 -26.55
C TYR A 120 2.25 -5.51 -26.60
N SER A 121 3.32 -4.76 -26.32
CA SER A 121 4.68 -5.30 -26.36
C SER A 121 5.17 -5.84 -25.03
N GLY A 122 4.57 -5.39 -23.91
CA GLY A 122 5.07 -5.62 -22.56
C GLY A 122 6.31 -4.78 -22.22
N GLU A 123 6.74 -3.90 -23.11
CA GLU A 123 7.93 -3.07 -22.91
C GLU A 123 7.67 -1.92 -21.94
N GLU A 124 8.72 -1.56 -21.23
CA GLU A 124 8.75 -0.39 -20.37
C GLU A 124 8.77 0.89 -21.21
N VAL A 125 7.88 1.83 -20.87
CA VAL A 125 7.84 3.18 -21.46
C VAL A 125 8.28 4.18 -20.41
N VAL A 126 9.39 4.88 -20.70
CA VAL A 126 9.97 5.88 -19.80
C VAL A 126 9.63 7.28 -20.29
N PHE A 127 8.90 8.03 -19.47
CA PHE A 127 8.61 9.43 -19.69
C PHE A 127 9.63 10.30 -18.96
N ASP A 128 10.60 10.83 -19.68
CA ASP A 128 11.61 11.77 -19.17
C ASP A 128 11.55 13.14 -19.84
N ARG A 129 10.51 13.35 -20.66
CA ARG A 129 10.14 14.58 -21.35
C ARG A 129 8.66 14.58 -21.70
N GLY A 130 8.16 15.73 -22.11
CA GLY A 130 6.76 15.92 -22.49
C GLY A 130 5.91 16.36 -21.29
N ASP A 131 4.63 16.20 -21.40
CA ASP A 131 3.64 16.67 -20.43
C ASP A 131 3.66 15.86 -19.13
N LEU A 132 3.87 16.51 -17.99
CA LEU A 132 3.99 15.86 -16.68
C LEU A 132 2.74 15.05 -16.33
N TYR A 133 1.56 15.63 -16.53
CA TYR A 133 0.31 14.96 -16.15
C TYR A 133 -0.04 13.82 -17.08
N SER A 134 0.32 13.91 -18.35
CA SER A 134 0.17 12.79 -19.28
C SER A 134 1.05 11.61 -18.88
N ALA A 135 2.28 11.86 -18.47
CA ALA A 135 3.20 10.84 -17.97
C ALA A 135 2.70 10.20 -16.66
N ILE A 136 2.29 11.02 -15.68
CA ILE A 136 1.73 10.54 -14.40
C ILE A 136 0.47 9.71 -14.67
N ARG A 137 -0.45 10.21 -15.53
CA ARG A 137 -1.70 9.51 -15.86
C ARG A 137 -1.46 8.15 -16.52
N ALA A 138 -0.47 8.06 -17.41
CA ALA A 138 -0.07 6.79 -18.01
C ALA A 138 0.50 5.84 -16.96
N SER A 139 1.42 6.34 -16.12
CA SER A 139 2.06 5.58 -15.06
C SER A 139 1.09 5.04 -14.00
N MET A 140 -0.04 5.71 -13.78
CA MET A 140 -1.07 5.34 -12.80
C MET A 140 -2.21 4.49 -13.38
N SER A 141 -2.11 4.02 -14.62
CA SER A 141 -3.18 3.28 -15.30
C SER A 141 -3.25 1.82 -14.84
N ILE A 142 -3.53 1.59 -13.55
CA ILE A 142 -3.64 0.26 -12.95
C ILE A 142 -4.75 -0.54 -13.67
N PRO A 143 -4.43 -1.70 -14.26
CA PRO A 143 -5.41 -2.55 -14.92
C PRO A 143 -6.60 -2.87 -13.99
N SER A 144 -7.80 -2.91 -14.54
CA SER A 144 -9.09 -3.09 -13.86
C SER A 144 -9.55 -1.91 -12.98
N LEU A 145 -8.64 -1.06 -12.49
CA LEU A 145 -8.99 0.12 -11.69
C LEU A 145 -9.11 1.37 -12.58
N PHE A 146 -8.04 1.73 -13.28
CA PHE A 146 -8.01 2.91 -14.15
C PHE A 146 -8.09 2.54 -15.62
N ARG A 147 -8.71 3.43 -16.42
CA ARG A 147 -8.73 3.29 -17.86
C ARG A 147 -7.28 3.37 -18.42
N PRO A 148 -6.84 2.42 -19.27
CA PRO A 148 -5.59 2.52 -20.00
C PRO A 148 -5.49 3.80 -20.82
N VAL A 149 -4.29 4.28 -21.08
CA VAL A 149 -4.01 5.50 -21.85
C VAL A 149 -3.59 5.15 -23.26
N GLN A 150 -4.30 5.69 -24.27
CA GLN A 150 -3.85 5.61 -25.66
C GLN A 150 -2.67 6.57 -25.87
N TYR A 151 -1.55 6.07 -26.36
CA TYR A 151 -0.34 6.84 -26.63
C TYR A 151 0.23 6.47 -28.02
N GLY A 152 -0.14 7.24 -29.04
CA GLY A 152 0.12 6.86 -30.41
C GLY A 152 -0.55 5.53 -30.78
N GLU A 153 0.23 4.55 -31.23
CA GLU A 153 -0.25 3.20 -31.53
C GLU A 153 -0.26 2.28 -30.29
N SER A 154 0.40 2.68 -29.19
CA SER A 154 0.49 1.93 -27.95
C SER A 154 -0.71 2.16 -27.05
N VAL A 155 -1.01 1.17 -26.19
CA VAL A 155 -1.95 1.25 -25.08
C VAL A 155 -1.17 1.08 -23.79
N LEU A 156 -1.11 2.16 -22.97
CA LEU A 156 -0.30 2.18 -21.77
C LEU A 156 -1.12 1.81 -20.53
N VAL A 157 -0.52 0.96 -19.71
CA VAL A 157 -0.97 0.60 -18.37
C VAL A 157 0.10 0.99 -17.35
N ASP A 158 -0.22 0.83 -16.08
CA ASP A 158 0.68 1.14 -14.95
C ASP A 158 2.07 0.50 -15.12
N GLY A 159 3.08 1.26 -14.80
CA GLY A 159 4.47 0.82 -14.91
C GLY A 159 4.85 -0.32 -13.95
N HIS A 160 4.03 -0.63 -12.94
CA HIS A 160 4.32 -1.72 -12.02
C HIS A 160 4.46 -3.08 -12.73
N SER A 161 3.83 -3.23 -13.90
CA SER A 161 3.88 -4.47 -14.67
C SER A 161 5.26 -4.75 -15.29
N SER A 162 6.03 -3.72 -15.60
CA SER A 162 7.38 -3.84 -16.19
C SER A 162 8.50 -3.46 -15.23
N ASN A 163 8.33 -2.37 -14.46
CA ASN A 163 9.35 -1.87 -13.54
C ASN A 163 8.71 -1.20 -12.30
N CYS A 164 8.46 -2.03 -11.31
CA CYS A 164 7.78 -1.62 -10.08
C CYS A 164 8.63 -0.64 -9.24
N LEU A 165 9.95 -0.85 -9.15
CA LEU A 165 10.91 -0.01 -8.43
C LEU A 165 11.99 0.47 -9.39
N PRO A 166 11.88 1.68 -9.99
CA PRO A 166 12.66 2.10 -11.14
C PRO A 166 14.08 2.61 -10.79
N LEU A 167 14.85 1.81 -10.05
CA LEU A 167 16.24 2.12 -9.64
C LEU A 167 17.17 2.37 -10.84
N ASN A 168 16.94 1.66 -11.94
CA ASN A 168 17.71 1.77 -13.19
C ASN A 168 17.31 2.98 -14.05
N ARG A 169 16.28 3.74 -13.66
CA ARG A 169 15.75 4.88 -14.44
C ARG A 169 15.97 6.23 -13.78
N VAL A 170 16.54 6.25 -12.58
CA VAL A 170 16.93 7.51 -11.95
C VAL A 170 18.13 8.09 -12.68
N LYS A 171 18.02 9.35 -13.12
CA LYS A 171 19.10 10.12 -13.75
C LYS A 171 20.11 10.57 -12.68
N ARG A 172 20.95 9.65 -12.18
CA ARG A 172 21.97 9.99 -11.19
C ARG A 172 23.31 10.35 -11.85
N VAL A 173 24.04 11.22 -11.20
CA VAL A 173 25.43 11.54 -11.56
C VAL A 173 26.39 10.88 -10.57
N GLU A 174 27.67 10.82 -10.95
CA GLU A 174 28.72 10.25 -10.10
C GLU A 174 28.77 10.97 -8.73
N GLY A 175 28.79 10.18 -7.66
CA GLY A 175 28.76 10.66 -6.28
C GLY A 175 27.38 10.88 -5.68
N ASP A 176 26.31 10.68 -6.44
CA ASP A 176 24.95 10.66 -5.89
C ASP A 176 24.70 9.34 -5.13
N ILE A 177 24.09 9.43 -3.97
CA ILE A 177 23.61 8.29 -3.17
C ILE A 177 22.33 7.78 -3.82
N LEU A 178 22.31 6.51 -4.24
CA LEU A 178 21.09 5.89 -4.79
C LEU A 178 20.20 5.41 -3.65
N VAL A 179 19.02 6.02 -3.56
CA VAL A 179 18.01 5.64 -2.56
C VAL A 179 16.79 5.02 -3.26
N GLY A 180 16.43 3.81 -2.86
CA GLY A 180 15.19 3.17 -3.26
C GLY A 180 14.18 3.18 -2.12
N PHE A 181 12.89 3.43 -2.42
CA PHE A 181 11.82 3.22 -1.47
C PHE A 181 10.82 2.20 -2.05
N ASP A 182 10.84 0.98 -1.52
CA ASP A 182 10.01 -0.13 -1.95
C ASP A 182 8.80 -0.30 -1.02
N LEU A 183 7.60 -0.11 -1.56
CA LEU A 183 6.31 -0.29 -0.87
C LEU A 183 5.72 -1.70 -1.06
N ASN A 184 6.44 -2.59 -1.74
CA ASN A 184 5.97 -3.93 -2.08
C ASN A 184 6.80 -5.01 -1.37
N TYR A 185 7.42 -4.64 -0.26
CA TYR A 185 8.25 -5.58 0.50
C TYR A 185 7.41 -6.64 1.20
N PHE A 186 7.74 -7.90 0.96
CA PHE A 186 7.18 -9.02 1.70
C PHE A 186 8.13 -9.39 2.85
N ASP A 187 7.74 -9.12 4.07
CA ASP A 187 8.37 -9.68 5.24
C ASP A 187 7.91 -11.13 5.41
N VAL A 188 8.66 -12.04 4.82
CA VAL A 188 8.29 -13.46 4.76
C VAL A 188 8.17 -14.07 6.15
N ASP A 189 9.00 -13.65 7.10
CA ASP A 189 8.98 -14.20 8.45
C ASP A 189 7.79 -13.63 9.23
N ALA A 190 7.54 -12.32 9.17
CA ALA A 190 6.35 -11.70 9.76
C ALA A 190 5.04 -12.29 9.18
N ILE A 191 4.99 -12.55 7.86
CA ILE A 191 3.83 -13.18 7.22
C ILE A 191 3.65 -14.61 7.72
N ARG A 192 4.72 -15.40 7.81
CA ARG A 192 4.65 -16.79 8.34
C ARG A 192 4.16 -16.80 9.78
N ASP A 193 4.65 -15.89 10.61
CA ASP A 193 4.23 -15.77 12.00
C ASP A 193 2.76 -15.37 12.11
N THR A 194 2.29 -14.44 11.28
CA THR A 194 0.89 -14.06 11.19
C THR A 194 0.00 -15.22 10.77
N VAL A 195 0.39 -15.96 9.73
CA VAL A 195 -0.33 -17.15 9.26
C VAL A 195 -0.38 -18.23 10.35
N ALA A 196 0.75 -18.53 10.99
CA ALA A 196 0.83 -19.51 12.05
C ALA A 196 -0.05 -19.12 13.26
N ASN A 197 0.00 -17.85 13.67
CA ASN A 197 -0.83 -17.31 14.75
C ASN A 197 -2.32 -17.38 14.42
N SER A 198 -2.71 -16.97 13.21
CA SER A 198 -4.11 -17.04 12.76
C SER A 198 -4.63 -18.47 12.76
N ARG A 199 -3.84 -19.43 12.26
CA ARG A 199 -4.21 -20.85 12.30
C ARG A 199 -4.38 -21.38 13.72
N ARG A 200 -3.47 -21.01 14.63
CA ARG A 200 -3.54 -21.38 16.05
C ARG A 200 -4.81 -20.83 16.70
N LEU A 201 -5.09 -19.55 16.54
CA LEU A 201 -6.25 -18.89 17.14
C LEU A 201 -7.57 -19.41 16.57
N ASN A 202 -7.64 -19.72 15.27
CA ASN A 202 -8.81 -20.38 14.68
C ASN A 202 -9.01 -21.79 15.24
N ALA A 203 -7.95 -22.58 15.45
CA ALA A 203 -8.05 -23.89 16.06
C ALA A 203 -8.51 -23.80 17.54
N GLU A 204 -8.02 -22.80 18.29
CA GLU A 204 -8.47 -22.52 19.65
C GLU A 204 -9.97 -22.15 19.68
N TYR A 205 -10.41 -21.31 18.74
CA TYR A 205 -11.82 -20.95 18.57
C TYR A 205 -12.72 -22.17 18.32
N GLU A 206 -12.35 -23.03 17.38
CA GLU A 206 -13.14 -24.22 17.07
C GLU A 206 -13.14 -25.22 18.25
N THR A 207 -12.04 -25.30 18.98
CA THR A 207 -11.95 -26.10 20.22
C THR A 207 -12.89 -25.55 21.30
N LEU A 208 -12.84 -24.25 21.56
CA LEU A 208 -13.72 -23.58 22.52
C LEU A 208 -15.19 -23.76 22.14
N ARG A 209 -15.52 -23.53 20.86
CA ARG A 209 -16.87 -23.66 20.32
C ARG A 209 -17.41 -25.09 20.51
N SER A 210 -16.56 -26.07 20.21
CA SER A 210 -16.92 -27.49 20.35
C SER A 210 -17.10 -27.88 21.81
N ALA A 211 -16.19 -27.48 22.71
CA ALA A 211 -16.27 -27.73 24.12
C ALA A 211 -17.54 -27.12 24.73
N LYS A 212 -17.88 -25.88 24.41
CA LYS A 212 -19.10 -25.23 24.88
C LYS A 212 -20.38 -25.89 24.37
N LYS A 213 -20.35 -26.37 23.14
CA LYS A 213 -21.47 -27.15 22.57
C LYS A 213 -21.69 -28.48 23.33
N GLU A 214 -20.62 -29.21 23.65
CA GLU A 214 -20.73 -30.44 24.41
C GLU A 214 -21.11 -30.22 25.89
N GLU A 215 -20.65 -29.13 26.51
CA GLU A 215 -21.06 -28.70 27.86
C GLU A 215 -22.58 -28.47 27.92
N VAL A 216 -23.13 -27.69 26.99
CA VAL A 216 -24.58 -27.43 26.92
C VAL A 216 -25.36 -28.71 26.66
N LYS A 217 -24.85 -29.61 25.81
CA LYS A 217 -25.48 -30.91 25.51
C LYS A 217 -25.46 -31.84 26.69
N ALA A 218 -24.35 -31.91 27.41
CA ALA A 218 -24.21 -32.73 28.64
C ALA A 218 -25.20 -32.25 29.72
N LEU A 219 -25.30 -30.94 29.94
CA LEU A 219 -26.25 -30.33 30.84
C LEU A 219 -27.70 -30.63 30.44
N ALA A 220 -28.02 -30.50 29.15
CA ALA A 220 -29.36 -30.85 28.67
C ALA A 220 -29.74 -32.32 28.92
N THR A 221 -28.77 -33.22 28.81
CA THR A 221 -28.96 -34.65 29.11
C THR A 221 -29.12 -34.90 30.61
N ALA A 222 -28.31 -34.26 31.45
CA ALA A 222 -28.40 -34.34 32.89
C ALA A 222 -29.76 -33.84 33.42
N ILE A 223 -30.18 -32.65 32.97
CA ILE A 223 -31.47 -32.03 33.34
C ILE A 223 -32.66 -32.89 32.88
N LYS A 224 -32.55 -33.58 31.73
CA LYS A 224 -33.60 -34.48 31.26
C LYS A 224 -33.83 -35.66 32.19
N ASN A 225 -32.76 -36.15 32.79
CA ASN A 225 -32.76 -37.32 33.71
C ASN A 225 -32.99 -36.96 35.18
N ASP A 226 -33.04 -35.70 35.53
CA ASP A 226 -33.27 -35.21 36.90
C ASP A 226 -34.81 -35.18 37.16
N GLU A 227 -35.30 -35.97 38.09
CA GLU A 227 -36.73 -36.06 38.43
C GLU A 227 -37.16 -35.00 39.48
N ASP A 228 -36.22 -34.39 40.20
CA ASP A 228 -36.50 -33.51 41.32
C ASP A 228 -36.67 -32.02 40.92
N THR A 229 -36.12 -31.60 39.80
CA THR A 229 -36.19 -30.22 39.35
C THR A 229 -37.44 -29.91 38.52
N SER A 230 -38.14 -28.81 38.84
CA SER A 230 -39.33 -28.40 38.10
C SER A 230 -38.99 -28.08 36.64
N PHE A 231 -39.97 -28.29 35.73
CA PHE A 231 -39.83 -28.01 34.30
C PHE A 231 -39.32 -26.59 34.02
N PHE A 232 -39.83 -25.57 34.70
CA PHE A 232 -39.39 -24.17 34.59
C PHE A 232 -37.96 -23.98 35.09
N GLY A 233 -37.55 -24.68 36.18
CA GLY A 233 -36.19 -24.65 36.67
C GLY A 233 -35.22 -25.18 35.66
N LYS A 234 -35.52 -26.31 35.03
CA LYS A 234 -34.75 -26.94 33.94
C LYS A 234 -34.51 -26.02 32.74
N ILE A 235 -35.57 -25.35 32.26
CA ILE A 235 -35.47 -24.36 31.17
C ILE A 235 -34.60 -23.16 31.55
N LYS A 236 -34.75 -22.65 32.77
CA LYS A 236 -33.99 -21.48 33.26
C LYS A 236 -32.49 -21.80 33.37
N GLU A 237 -32.14 -22.95 33.89
CA GLU A 237 -30.76 -23.38 34.06
C GLU A 237 -30.06 -23.63 32.69
N LEU A 238 -30.70 -24.40 31.82
CA LEU A 238 -30.19 -24.66 30.47
C LEU A 238 -30.07 -23.35 29.65
N GLY A 239 -31.04 -22.45 29.79
CA GLY A 239 -31.01 -21.14 29.14
C GLY A 239 -29.86 -20.26 29.61
N ALA A 240 -29.59 -20.25 30.91
CA ALA A 240 -28.49 -19.45 31.49
C ALA A 240 -27.12 -19.95 31.01
N VAL A 241 -26.85 -21.26 31.08
CA VAL A 241 -25.58 -21.85 30.61
C VAL A 241 -25.43 -21.71 29.08
N GLY A 242 -26.51 -21.91 28.34
CA GLY A 242 -26.49 -21.71 26.89
C GLY A 242 -26.17 -20.28 26.48
N LEU A 243 -26.74 -19.29 27.17
CA LEU A 243 -26.45 -17.87 26.93
C LEU A 243 -25.01 -17.48 27.29
N GLU A 244 -24.49 -18.04 28.40
CA GLU A 244 -23.11 -17.82 28.83
C GLU A 244 -22.12 -18.43 27.83
N ALA A 245 -22.32 -19.66 27.42
CA ALA A 245 -21.53 -20.35 26.40
C ALA A 245 -21.53 -19.58 25.06
N MET A 246 -22.70 -19.10 24.63
CA MET A 246 -22.80 -18.29 23.41
C MET A 246 -22.08 -16.95 23.54
N ARG A 247 -22.17 -16.29 24.70
CA ARG A 247 -21.49 -15.02 24.97
C ARG A 247 -19.97 -15.19 24.93
N GLU A 248 -19.44 -16.25 25.52
CA GLU A 248 -18.01 -16.54 25.57
C GLU A 248 -17.44 -16.81 24.17
N VAL A 249 -18.10 -17.68 23.39
CA VAL A 249 -17.72 -18.01 22.00
C VAL A 249 -17.81 -16.75 21.11
N ARG A 250 -18.87 -15.97 21.26
CA ARG A 250 -19.05 -14.72 20.52
C ARG A 250 -17.99 -13.68 20.88
N SER A 251 -17.68 -13.51 22.16
CA SER A 251 -16.63 -12.59 22.62
C SER A 251 -15.25 -12.96 22.08
N PHE A 252 -14.91 -14.27 22.05
CA PHE A 252 -13.67 -14.73 21.45
C PHE A 252 -13.63 -14.40 19.95
N ARG A 253 -14.71 -14.64 19.24
CA ARG A 253 -14.82 -14.34 17.82
C ARG A 253 -14.63 -12.84 17.53
N GLU A 254 -15.43 -11.97 18.16
CA GLU A 254 -15.43 -10.53 17.92
C GLU A 254 -14.11 -9.85 18.35
N ASN A 255 -13.50 -10.32 19.44
CA ASN A 255 -12.30 -9.70 19.97
C ASN A 255 -10.99 -10.22 19.38
N ILE A 256 -10.99 -11.42 18.85
CA ILE A 256 -9.78 -12.09 18.38
C ILE A 256 -9.89 -12.48 16.91
N ILE A 257 -10.87 -13.31 16.53
CA ILE A 257 -10.95 -13.88 15.18
C ILE A 257 -11.24 -12.83 14.12
N GLU A 258 -12.18 -11.92 14.38
CA GLU A 258 -12.56 -10.86 13.42
C GLU A 258 -11.47 -9.79 13.22
N LYS A 259 -10.43 -9.79 14.08
CA LYS A 259 -9.25 -8.92 13.96
C LYS A 259 -8.06 -9.60 13.29
N LEU A 260 -8.16 -10.89 13.01
CA LEU A 260 -7.12 -11.58 12.27
C LEU A 260 -7.17 -11.19 10.80
N PRO A 261 -6.02 -11.14 10.13
CA PRO A 261 -5.98 -10.96 8.68
C PRO A 261 -6.80 -12.08 7.99
N GLU A 262 -7.57 -11.71 6.99
CA GLU A 262 -8.26 -12.70 6.17
C GLU A 262 -7.24 -13.55 5.42
N LEU A 263 -7.13 -14.83 5.82
CA LEU A 263 -6.29 -15.83 5.16
C LEU A 263 -7.10 -16.72 4.21
N ASP A 264 -8.39 -16.42 4.04
CA ASP A 264 -9.30 -17.25 3.27
C ASP A 264 -9.19 -16.97 1.77
N TRP A 265 -8.60 -17.93 1.06
CA TRP A 265 -8.47 -17.93 -0.41
C TRP A 265 -9.74 -18.44 -1.10
N GLU A 266 -10.64 -19.08 -0.38
CA GLU A 266 -11.73 -19.87 -0.98
C GLU A 266 -12.87 -19.00 -1.53
N GLY A 267 -12.90 -17.73 -1.21
CA GLY A 267 -14.05 -16.87 -1.54
C GLY A 267 -13.81 -15.74 -2.52
N ASN A 268 -12.57 -15.26 -2.75
CA ASN A 268 -12.37 -14.01 -3.49
C ASN A 268 -11.28 -14.08 -4.56
N TYR A 269 -11.73 -14.28 -5.82
CA TYR A 269 -10.86 -14.27 -7.00
C TYR A 269 -10.01 -12.99 -7.12
N TYR A 270 -10.56 -11.83 -6.76
CA TYR A 270 -9.83 -10.56 -6.81
C TYR A 270 -8.66 -10.52 -5.82
N HIS A 271 -8.80 -11.06 -4.61
CA HIS A 271 -7.72 -11.17 -3.64
C HIS A 271 -6.59 -12.07 -4.14
N ILE A 272 -6.91 -13.17 -4.81
CA ILE A 272 -5.91 -14.05 -5.42
C ILE A 272 -5.14 -13.31 -6.52
N LEU A 273 -5.84 -12.58 -7.38
CA LEU A 273 -5.21 -11.81 -8.44
C LEU A 273 -4.31 -10.70 -7.87
N ASP A 274 -4.83 -9.90 -6.95
CA ASP A 274 -4.07 -8.82 -6.31
C ASP A 274 -2.82 -9.35 -5.62
N ARG A 275 -2.96 -10.45 -4.87
CA ARG A 275 -1.83 -11.12 -4.23
C ARG A 275 -0.81 -11.65 -5.25
N THR A 276 -1.27 -12.19 -6.36
CA THR A 276 -0.40 -12.68 -7.42
C THR A 276 0.39 -11.53 -8.06
N PHE A 277 -0.26 -10.42 -8.37
CA PHE A 277 0.40 -9.23 -8.87
C PHE A 277 1.41 -8.66 -7.85
N SER A 278 1.04 -8.61 -6.57
CA SER A 278 1.95 -8.17 -5.51
C SER A 278 3.21 -9.03 -5.40
N ILE A 279 3.08 -10.35 -5.54
CA ILE A 279 4.22 -11.29 -5.58
C ILE A 279 5.11 -11.01 -6.80
N MET A 280 4.52 -10.80 -7.98
CA MET A 280 5.26 -10.48 -9.21
C MET A 280 6.00 -9.14 -9.07
N ASN A 281 5.35 -8.13 -8.49
CA ASN A 281 5.96 -6.83 -8.23
C ASN A 281 7.14 -6.94 -7.27
N GLN A 282 7.02 -7.73 -6.21
CA GLN A 282 8.13 -7.96 -5.29
C GLN A 282 9.32 -8.65 -5.98
N HIS A 283 9.06 -9.64 -6.81
CA HIS A 283 10.13 -10.28 -7.58
C HIS A 283 10.83 -9.29 -8.50
N ASN A 284 10.08 -8.43 -9.16
CA ASN A 284 10.62 -7.36 -10.00
C ASN A 284 11.47 -6.38 -9.18
N SER A 285 10.96 -5.88 -8.05
CA SER A 285 11.70 -4.99 -7.14
C SER A 285 13.00 -5.62 -6.66
N ARG A 286 13.00 -6.90 -6.26
CA ARG A 286 14.21 -7.62 -5.85
C ARG A 286 15.25 -7.77 -6.96
N LEU A 287 14.80 -8.01 -8.20
CA LEU A 287 15.71 -8.05 -9.35
C LEU A 287 16.34 -6.69 -9.59
N MET A 288 15.57 -5.60 -9.51
CA MET A 288 16.11 -4.24 -9.63
C MET A 288 17.07 -3.89 -8.50
N GLU A 289 16.77 -4.30 -7.25
CA GLU A 289 17.68 -4.16 -6.11
C GLU A 289 19.03 -4.86 -6.35
N GLN A 290 19.01 -6.11 -6.82
CA GLN A 290 20.21 -6.87 -7.13
C GLN A 290 21.02 -6.26 -8.27
N LEU A 291 20.36 -5.74 -9.28
CA LEU A 291 20.98 -5.16 -10.46
C LEU A 291 21.62 -3.80 -10.18
N CYS A 292 20.89 -2.93 -9.46
CA CYS A 292 21.27 -1.54 -9.29
C CYS A 292 22.03 -1.28 -7.97
N LYS A 293 21.89 -2.18 -6.99
CA LYS A 293 22.57 -2.11 -5.67
C LYS A 293 22.43 -0.73 -5.04
N PRO A 294 21.23 -0.30 -4.63
CA PRO A 294 21.06 1.01 -4.02
C PRO A 294 21.87 1.12 -2.74
N ASP A 295 22.39 2.33 -2.46
CA ASP A 295 23.15 2.64 -1.25
C ASP A 295 22.25 2.61 -0.01
N ILE A 296 20.98 3.06 -0.18
CA ILE A 296 19.94 3.03 0.85
C ILE A 296 18.68 2.41 0.25
N LEU A 297 18.12 1.44 0.95
CA LEU A 297 16.83 0.84 0.57
C LEU A 297 15.85 0.91 1.75
N VAL A 298 14.82 1.73 1.59
CA VAL A 298 13.71 1.85 2.53
C VAL A 298 12.62 0.87 2.12
N ARG A 299 12.07 0.12 3.06
CA ARG A 299 11.05 -0.89 2.79
C ARG A 299 9.81 -0.66 3.66
N MET A 300 8.65 -0.71 3.03
CA MET A 300 7.36 -0.78 3.71
C MET A 300 6.69 -2.10 3.33
N PRO A 301 6.14 -2.85 4.32
CA PRO A 301 5.41 -4.08 4.04
C PRO A 301 4.22 -3.82 3.09
N PHE A 302 4.03 -4.75 2.13
CA PHE A 302 2.99 -4.60 1.11
C PHE A 302 1.57 -4.69 1.70
N ASP A 303 1.39 -5.38 2.82
CA ASP A 303 0.14 -5.57 3.56
C ASP A 303 -0.18 -4.42 4.53
N ALA A 304 0.71 -3.43 4.66
CA ALA A 304 0.42 -2.20 5.37
C ALA A 304 -0.34 -1.24 4.44
N TYR A 305 -1.49 -0.70 4.86
CA TYR A 305 -2.24 0.33 4.12
C TYR A 305 -2.55 -0.06 2.65
N GLY A 306 -3.11 -1.25 2.44
CA GLY A 306 -3.39 -1.79 1.10
C GLY A 306 -4.77 -1.42 0.53
N ASP A 307 -5.71 -1.04 1.38
CA ASP A 307 -7.10 -0.83 1.01
C ASP A 307 -7.39 0.56 0.42
N ILE A 308 -8.45 0.66 -0.38
CA ILE A 308 -8.92 1.96 -0.90
C ILE A 308 -9.30 2.92 0.23
N SER A 309 -9.81 2.41 1.36
CA SER A 309 -10.12 3.21 2.55
C SER A 309 -8.89 3.88 3.17
N ASP A 310 -7.68 3.32 2.97
CA ASP A 310 -6.44 3.81 3.55
C ASP A 310 -5.97 5.14 2.93
N TYR A 311 -6.54 5.54 1.78
CA TYR A 311 -6.32 6.90 1.27
C TYR A 311 -6.77 7.99 2.28
N ALA A 312 -7.66 7.67 3.22
CA ALA A 312 -8.06 8.56 4.31
C ALA A 312 -7.01 8.63 5.46
N LEU A 313 -6.04 7.71 5.50
CA LEU A 313 -5.00 7.63 6.52
C LEU A 313 -3.72 8.39 6.13
N ALA A 314 -3.82 9.36 5.22
CA ALA A 314 -2.67 10.08 4.67
C ALA A 314 -1.71 10.61 5.73
N LYS A 315 -2.21 11.18 6.84
CA LYS A 315 -1.39 11.72 7.93
C LYS A 315 -0.52 10.64 8.58
N GLU A 316 -1.12 9.48 8.87
CA GLU A 316 -0.44 8.35 9.51
C GLU A 316 0.63 7.75 8.57
N ILE A 317 0.27 7.56 7.29
CA ILE A 317 1.16 7.00 6.29
C ILE A 317 2.37 7.93 6.04
N ILE A 318 2.17 9.25 6.02
CA ILE A 318 3.24 10.24 5.90
C ILE A 318 4.22 10.11 7.07
N GLU A 319 3.71 10.01 8.31
CA GLU A 319 4.57 9.88 9.48
C GLU A 319 5.32 8.55 9.48
N LYS A 320 4.65 7.47 9.08
CA LYS A 320 5.32 6.16 8.89
C LYS A 320 6.47 6.24 7.89
N GLY A 321 6.28 6.94 6.79
CA GLY A 321 7.34 7.18 5.80
C GLY A 321 8.53 7.94 6.37
N ARG A 322 8.28 8.94 7.22
CA ARG A 322 9.31 9.67 7.94
C ARG A 322 10.14 8.76 8.85
N GLU A 323 9.47 7.94 9.66
CA GLU A 323 10.11 6.98 10.56
C GLU A 323 11.01 5.99 9.80
N LEU A 324 10.48 5.41 8.72
CA LEU A 324 11.21 4.43 7.91
C LEU A 324 12.45 5.05 7.26
N MET A 325 12.34 6.26 6.73
CA MET A 325 13.48 6.97 6.15
C MET A 325 14.50 7.33 7.23
N ALA A 326 14.06 7.82 8.41
CA ALA A 326 14.94 8.12 9.52
C ALA A 326 15.77 6.90 9.93
N ALA A 327 15.12 5.75 10.13
CA ALA A 327 15.81 4.51 10.49
C ALA A 327 16.82 4.04 9.42
N ALA A 328 16.46 4.20 8.13
CA ALA A 328 17.35 3.85 7.03
C ALA A 328 18.59 4.76 6.96
N LEU A 329 18.39 6.06 7.20
CA LEU A 329 19.47 7.04 7.26
C LEU A 329 20.37 6.83 8.49
N ASP A 330 19.81 6.54 9.67
CA ASP A 330 20.58 6.20 10.87
C ASP A 330 21.52 5.02 10.61
N LYS A 331 20.98 3.98 9.95
CA LYS A 331 21.77 2.80 9.57
C LYS A 331 22.89 3.16 8.58
N TYR A 332 22.60 3.96 7.58
CA TYR A 332 23.54 4.37 6.54
C TYR A 332 24.64 5.29 7.11
N GLU A 333 24.29 6.19 8.02
CA GLU A 333 25.23 7.15 8.64
C GLU A 333 26.11 6.53 9.72
N SER A 334 25.71 5.37 10.27
CA SER A 334 26.45 4.64 11.31
C SER A 334 27.41 3.57 10.76
N GLY A 335 27.30 3.18 9.51
CA GLY A 335 28.11 2.14 8.88
C GLY A 335 29.06 2.65 7.87
#